data_0ee2fecef5855b59104bada48aea5c7a
#
_entry.id   0ee2fecef5855b59104bada48aea5c7a
#
_cell.length_a   1.000
_cell.length_b   1.000
_cell.length_c   1.000
_cell.angle_alpha   90.00
_cell.angle_beta   90.00
_cell.angle_gamma   90.00
#
_symmetry.space_group_name_H-M   'P 1'
#
loop_
_entity.id
_entity.type
_entity.pdbx_description
1 polymer ?
#
loop_
_entity_poly.entity_id
_entity_poly.type
_entity_poly.pdbx_seq_one_letter_code
_entity_poly.pdbx_strand_id
1 'polypeptide(L)'
;RMMCGAVSGIVILTGLDCGQTDGDDRKGKSMCYKVVQELLNESKAQNGSLICAELLGLKGYEKAHSSYVASPRTAEYYKTRPCAAKVESAARIFAEYLMNY
;
A
#
# COMPACT_ATOMS: atom_id res chain seq x y z
N ARG A 1 -8.13 0.49 -9.99
CA ARG A 1 -7.46 1.52 -9.14
C ARG A 1 -7.98 1.47 -7.72
N MET A 2 -7.87 0.30 -7.18
CA MET A 2 -8.27 -0.01 -5.82
C MET A 2 -7.12 0.30 -4.87
N MET A 3 -6.63 -0.66 -4.11
CA MET A 3 -5.53 -0.42 -3.18
C MET A 3 -4.26 0.02 -3.93
N CYS A 4 -3.56 1.00 -3.39
CA CYS A 4 -2.27 1.45 -3.91
C CYS A 4 -1.26 0.30 -3.86
N GLY A 5 -0.48 0.12 -4.94
CA GLY A 5 0.52 -0.95 -5.02
C GLY A 5 1.59 -0.87 -3.94
N ALA A 6 1.98 0.35 -3.55
CA ALA A 6 2.92 0.55 -2.44
C ALA A 6 2.35 0.01 -1.12
N VAL A 7 1.05 0.22 -0.89
CA VAL A 7 0.34 -0.30 0.29
C VAL A 7 0.26 -1.82 0.24
N SER A 8 -0.05 -2.38 -0.95
CA SER A 8 -0.05 -3.83 -1.14
C SER A 8 1.31 -4.45 -0.81
N GLY A 9 2.39 -3.74 -1.14
CA GLY A 9 3.75 -4.17 -0.79
C GLY A 9 3.94 -4.28 0.72
N ILE A 10 3.42 -3.34 1.50
CA ILE A 10 3.45 -3.40 2.96
C ILE A 10 2.74 -4.67 3.45
N VAL A 11 1.57 -4.98 2.90
CA VAL A 11 0.78 -6.16 3.30
C VAL A 11 1.56 -7.44 3.03
N ILE A 12 2.16 -7.55 1.84
CA ILE A 12 2.95 -8.73 1.45
C ILE A 12 4.16 -8.90 2.37
N LEU A 13 4.93 -7.84 2.60
CA LEU A 13 6.12 -7.88 3.45
C LEU A 13 5.76 -8.21 4.90
N THR A 14 4.67 -7.67 5.40
CA THR A 14 4.19 -7.98 6.76
C THR A 14 3.82 -9.46 6.88
N GLY A 15 3.16 -10.01 5.86
CA GLY A 15 2.83 -11.43 5.82
C GLY A 15 4.07 -12.33 5.81
N LEU A 16 5.12 -11.92 5.12
CA LEU A 16 6.38 -12.65 5.12
C LEU A 16 7.08 -12.59 6.49
N ASP A 17 6.97 -11.47 7.18
CA ASP A 17 7.63 -11.25 8.47
C ASP A 17 6.90 -11.95 9.62
N CYS A 18 5.58 -11.82 9.70
CA CYS A 18 4.83 -12.29 10.88
C CYS A 18 3.57 -13.10 10.55
N GLY A 19 3.39 -13.50 9.29
CA GLY A 19 2.26 -14.34 8.92
C GLY A 19 2.37 -15.74 9.53
N GLN A 20 1.23 -16.29 9.94
CA GLN A 20 1.20 -17.66 10.45
C GLN A 20 1.25 -18.66 9.29
N THR A 21 1.81 -19.84 9.55
CA THR A 21 1.86 -20.94 8.59
C THR A 21 0.83 -22.02 8.87
N ASP A 22 0.19 -21.97 10.04
CA ASP A 22 -0.85 -22.91 10.45
C ASP A 22 -2.20 -22.18 10.42
N GLY A 23 -3.15 -22.70 9.65
CA GLY A 23 -4.49 -22.11 9.52
C GLY A 23 -5.28 -22.06 10.83
N ASP A 24 -4.93 -22.90 11.79
CA ASP A 24 -5.59 -22.94 13.10
C ASP A 24 -4.95 -22.03 14.15
N ASP A 25 -3.86 -21.35 13.80
CA ASP A 25 -3.17 -20.43 14.68
C ASP A 25 -3.91 -19.07 14.76
N ARG A 26 -4.94 -19.00 15.57
CA ARG A 26 -5.75 -17.78 15.71
C ARG A 26 -5.00 -16.61 16.32
N LYS A 27 -4.09 -16.89 17.27
CA LYS A 27 -3.29 -15.84 17.90
C LYS A 27 -2.31 -15.23 16.91
N GLY A 28 -1.61 -16.06 16.14
CA GLY A 28 -0.68 -15.60 15.12
C GLY A 28 -1.41 -14.81 14.03
N LYS A 29 -2.58 -15.31 13.62
CA LYS A 29 -3.41 -14.63 12.62
C LYS A 29 -3.86 -13.25 13.11
N SER A 30 -4.36 -13.18 14.35
CA SER A 30 -4.80 -11.92 14.93
C SER A 30 -3.67 -10.92 15.09
N MET A 31 -2.47 -11.39 15.47
CA MET A 31 -1.29 -10.55 15.60
C MET A 31 -0.86 -9.99 14.25
N CYS A 32 -0.87 -10.84 13.21
CA CYS A 32 -0.56 -10.39 11.86
C CYS A 32 -1.56 -9.33 11.37
N TYR A 33 -2.84 -9.53 11.60
CA TYR A 33 -3.87 -8.55 11.26
C TYR A 33 -3.63 -7.23 11.99
N LYS A 34 -3.27 -7.29 13.26
CA LYS A 34 -2.99 -6.10 14.06
C LYS A 34 -1.83 -5.30 13.46
N VAL A 35 -0.73 -5.96 13.14
CA VAL A 35 0.44 -5.32 12.55
C VAL A 35 0.09 -4.69 11.20
N VAL A 36 -0.62 -5.41 10.34
CA VAL A 36 -1.05 -4.89 9.04
C VAL A 36 -1.90 -3.63 9.23
N GLN A 37 -2.86 -3.67 10.15
CA GLN A 37 -3.73 -2.52 10.38
C GLN A 37 -2.95 -1.30 10.90
N GLU A 38 -1.99 -1.52 11.79
CA GLU A 38 -1.15 -0.43 12.30
C GLU A 38 -0.33 0.22 11.19
N LEU A 39 0.30 -0.59 10.33
CA LEU A 39 1.10 -0.09 9.24
C LEU A 39 0.25 0.60 8.16
N LEU A 40 -0.94 0.06 7.86
CA LEU A 40 -1.85 0.68 6.92
C LEU A 40 -2.39 2.01 7.46
N ASN A 41 -2.69 2.09 8.74
CA ASN A 41 -3.13 3.35 9.37
C ASN A 41 -2.03 4.40 9.32
N GLU A 42 -0.77 4.00 9.52
CA GLU A 42 0.37 4.89 9.40
C GLU A 42 0.50 5.43 7.97
N SER A 43 0.38 4.55 6.97
CA SER A 43 0.42 4.94 5.57
C SER A 43 -0.72 5.89 5.21
N LYS A 44 -1.93 5.61 5.70
CA LYS A 44 -3.08 6.47 5.47
C LYS A 44 -2.89 7.85 6.12
N ALA A 45 -2.33 7.89 7.32
CA ALA A 45 -2.06 9.15 8.02
C ALA A 45 -1.04 10.00 7.27
N GLN A 46 0.00 9.38 6.71
CA GLN A 46 1.05 10.10 5.98
C GLN A 46 0.63 10.52 4.57
N ASN A 47 -0.19 9.73 3.91
CA ASN A 47 -0.50 9.92 2.49
C ASN A 47 -1.96 10.30 2.20
N GLY A 48 -2.83 10.24 3.18
CA GLY A 48 -4.24 10.64 3.07
C GLY A 48 -5.20 9.54 2.64
N SER A 49 -4.74 8.49 1.99
CA SER A 49 -5.60 7.38 1.54
C SER A 49 -4.76 6.13 1.26
N LEU A 50 -5.43 4.98 1.21
CA LEU A 50 -4.86 3.70 0.79
C LEU A 50 -5.29 3.34 -0.63
N ILE A 51 -6.18 4.12 -1.22
CA ILE A 51 -6.82 3.82 -2.50
C ILE A 51 -6.11 4.54 -3.63
N CYS A 52 -5.70 3.79 -4.65
CA CYS A 52 -4.96 4.32 -5.79
C CYS A 52 -5.68 5.49 -6.46
N ALA A 53 -6.97 5.34 -6.77
CA ALA A 53 -7.72 6.40 -7.43
C ALA A 53 -7.75 7.70 -6.62
N GLU A 54 -7.86 7.60 -5.30
CA GLU A 54 -7.86 8.77 -4.41
C GLU A 54 -6.49 9.42 -4.34
N LEU A 55 -5.42 8.61 -4.26
CA LEU A 55 -4.05 9.12 -4.24
C LEU A 55 -3.65 9.81 -5.54
N LEU A 56 -4.21 9.36 -6.67
CA LEU A 56 -4.00 9.99 -7.97
C LEU A 56 -4.90 11.19 -8.21
N GLY A 57 -5.87 11.45 -7.31
CA GLY A 57 -6.81 12.55 -7.47
C GLY A 57 -7.85 12.33 -8.56
N LEU A 58 -8.12 11.08 -8.92
CA LEU A 58 -9.10 10.75 -9.95
C LEU A 58 -10.53 10.97 -9.44
N LYS A 59 -11.41 11.42 -10.33
CA LYS A 59 -12.80 11.75 -9.98
C LYS A 59 -13.77 11.12 -10.99
N GLY A 60 -14.99 10.83 -10.50
CA GLY A 60 -16.09 10.42 -11.33
C GLY A 60 -15.80 9.20 -12.20
N TYR A 61 -15.92 9.35 -13.50
CA TYR A 61 -15.74 8.29 -14.47
C TYR A 61 -14.35 7.62 -14.36
N GLU A 62 -13.30 8.41 -14.22
CA GLU A 62 -11.93 7.91 -14.14
C GLU A 62 -11.71 7.04 -12.91
N LYS A 63 -12.39 7.35 -11.81
CA LYS A 63 -12.33 6.57 -10.57
C LYS A 63 -13.04 5.24 -10.71
N ALA A 64 -14.20 5.24 -11.38
CA ALA A 64 -15.05 4.07 -11.54
C ALA A 64 -14.57 3.13 -12.63
N HIS A 65 -13.92 3.65 -13.66
CA HIS A 65 -13.53 2.91 -14.86
C HIS A 65 -12.03 2.99 -15.08
N SER A 66 -11.40 1.84 -15.29
CA SER A 66 -10.00 1.79 -15.65
C SER A 66 -9.82 1.03 -16.97
N SER A 67 -8.99 1.59 -17.84
CA SER A 67 -8.64 0.97 -19.11
C SER A 67 -7.58 -0.11 -18.88
N TYR A 68 -7.64 -1.18 -19.66
CA TYR A 68 -6.58 -2.17 -19.69
C TYR A 68 -5.35 -1.70 -20.48
N VAL A 69 -5.49 -0.60 -21.21
CA VAL A 69 -4.39 -0.06 -22.00
C VAL A 69 -3.41 0.68 -21.08
N ALA A 70 -2.15 0.27 -21.12
CA ALA A 70 -1.12 0.90 -20.32
C ALA A 70 -0.79 2.29 -20.85
N SER A 71 -0.61 3.25 -19.94
CA SER A 71 -0.15 4.58 -20.30
C SER A 71 1.33 4.57 -20.67
N PRO A 72 1.76 5.41 -21.64
CA PRO A 72 3.18 5.55 -21.95
C PRO A 72 3.99 5.99 -20.71
N ARG A 73 5.15 5.39 -20.53
CA ARG A 73 6.05 5.72 -19.40
C ARG A 73 6.99 6.86 -19.81
N THR A 74 6.47 8.07 -19.90
CA THR A 74 7.23 9.27 -20.26
C THR A 74 7.71 10.00 -19.00
N ALA A 75 8.62 10.96 -19.18
CA ALA A 75 9.06 11.81 -18.07
C ALA A 75 7.89 12.56 -17.44
N GLU A 76 6.94 13.01 -18.24
CA GLU A 76 5.74 13.69 -17.77
C GLU A 76 4.85 12.77 -16.93
N TYR A 77 4.71 11.50 -17.35
CA TYR A 77 3.98 10.49 -16.58
C TYR A 77 4.49 10.39 -15.16
N TYR A 78 5.82 10.25 -15.00
CA TYR A 78 6.43 10.12 -13.67
C TYR A 78 6.36 11.43 -12.88
N LYS A 79 6.43 12.57 -13.57
CA LYS A 79 6.38 13.88 -12.94
C LYS A 79 5.00 14.17 -12.32
N THR A 80 3.93 13.72 -12.98
CA THR A 80 2.56 13.99 -12.55
C THR A 80 1.99 12.94 -11.60
N ARG A 81 2.63 11.77 -11.50
CA ARG A 81 2.15 10.70 -10.63
C ARG A 81 2.96 10.60 -9.35
N PRO A 82 2.30 10.53 -8.19
CA PRO A 82 3.00 10.44 -6.90
C PRO A 82 3.44 9.03 -6.54
N CYS A 83 3.39 8.07 -7.46
CA CYS A 83 3.61 6.66 -7.17
C CYS A 83 5.00 6.38 -6.58
N ALA A 84 6.05 7.00 -7.13
CA ALA A 84 7.41 6.81 -6.61
C ALA A 84 7.54 7.30 -5.16
N ALA A 85 6.93 8.45 -4.85
CA ALA A 85 6.92 8.99 -3.49
C ALA A 85 6.14 8.08 -2.53
N LYS A 86 5.05 7.45 -3.01
CA LYS A 86 4.26 6.52 -2.20
C LYS A 86 5.02 5.23 -1.92
N VAL A 87 5.76 4.73 -2.90
CA VAL A 87 6.63 3.56 -2.71
C VAL A 87 7.71 3.86 -1.68
N GLU A 88 8.34 5.02 -1.75
CA GLU A 88 9.35 5.44 -0.79
C GLU A 88 8.76 5.54 0.62
N SER A 89 7.59 6.16 0.75
CA SER A 89 6.88 6.28 2.02
C SER A 89 6.57 4.90 2.62
N ALA A 90 6.05 3.98 1.79
CA ALA A 90 5.72 2.62 2.22
C ALA A 90 6.97 1.86 2.68
N ALA A 91 8.06 1.97 1.94
CA ALA A 91 9.32 1.32 2.29
C ALA A 91 9.85 1.85 3.63
N ARG A 92 9.75 3.17 3.84
CA ARG A 92 10.17 3.79 5.10
C ARG A 92 9.32 3.33 6.27
N ILE A 93 8.01 3.26 6.11
CA ILE A 93 7.10 2.78 7.15
C ILE A 93 7.46 1.36 7.57
N PHE A 94 7.67 0.48 6.59
CA PHE A 94 8.02 -0.91 6.88
C PHE A 94 9.41 -1.03 7.50
N ALA A 95 10.39 -0.26 7.03
CA ALA A 95 11.74 -0.24 7.59
C ALA A 95 11.73 0.22 9.06
N GLU A 96 10.96 1.25 9.39
CA GLU A 96 10.82 1.73 10.76
C GLU A 96 10.17 0.67 11.66
N TYR A 97 9.17 -0.04 11.14
CA TYR A 97 8.57 -1.16 11.85
C TYR A 97 9.61 -2.24 12.20
N LEU A 98 10.44 -2.62 11.22
CA LEU A 98 11.49 -3.62 11.43
C LEU A 98 12.53 -3.16 12.46
N MET A 99 12.88 -1.88 12.47
CA MET A 99 13.87 -1.32 13.40
C MET A 99 13.35 -1.26 14.83
N ASN A 100 12.04 -1.15 15.02
CA ASN A 100 11.41 -1.09 16.34
C ASN A 100 10.91 -2.46 16.84
N TYR A 101 11.27 -3.48 16.13
CA TYR A 101 10.82 -4.84 16.41
C TYR A 101 11.52 -5.46 17.62
#